data_48c7542cf864a095f5662886f88a6bfc
#
_entry.id   48c7542cf864a095f5662886f88a6bfc
#
_cell.length_a   1.000
_cell.length_b   1.000
_cell.length_c   1.000
_cell.angle_alpha   90.00
_cell.angle_beta   90.00
_cell.angle_gamma   90.00
#
_symmetry.space_group_name_H-M   'P 1'
#
loop_
_entity.id
_entity.type
_entity.pdbx_description
1 polymer ?
#
loop_
_entity_poly.entity_id
_entity_poly.type
_entity_poly.pdbx_seq_one_letter_code
_entity_poly.pdbx_strand_id
1 'polypeptide(L)'
;MPVSRQTPLKQNIRVWFDYLKVAIEEKYQINKEYYRAWHLPQVRKLKFDQWWAEHKQLFVHKQFINVRVLNELSLSDAIKEVRSQLIGKVDQKSNFHISTKKFRYVEVDDYLKCYKLRKQGLTYNEIAIKIARSYRTKSKSKKLVRRTFGVGNAEKAFDRNVLHSVKRRVNNAKTIIMNTAKGQFTGKY
;
A
#
# COMPACT_ATOMS: atom_id res chain seq x y z
N MET A 1 12.42 -18.41 15.14
CA MET A 1 12.61 -16.95 15.19
C MET A 1 11.22 -16.28 15.16
N PRO A 2 10.90 -15.35 16.06
CA PRO A 2 9.61 -14.67 16.02
C PRO A 2 9.51 -13.84 14.74
N VAL A 3 8.46 -14.08 13.95
CA VAL A 3 8.12 -13.27 12.80
C VAL A 3 7.83 -11.86 13.33
N SER A 4 8.76 -10.93 13.09
CA SER A 4 8.59 -9.53 13.43
C SER A 4 7.28 -9.03 12.80
N ARG A 5 6.27 -8.71 13.62
CA ARG A 5 5.04 -8.09 13.16
C ARG A 5 5.40 -6.75 12.53
N GLN A 6 5.40 -6.72 11.21
CA GLN A 6 5.63 -5.48 10.48
C GLN A 6 4.57 -4.46 10.90
N THR A 7 4.99 -3.22 11.16
CA THR A 7 4.05 -2.15 11.46
C THR A 7 3.11 -1.94 10.25
N PRO A 8 1.85 -1.54 10.47
CA PRO A 8 0.91 -1.25 9.37
C PRO A 8 1.50 -0.30 8.31
N LEU A 9 2.29 0.68 8.74
CA LEU A 9 2.98 1.60 7.84
C LEU A 9 3.94 0.86 6.89
N LYS A 10 4.81 0.00 7.41
CA LYS A 10 5.77 -0.76 6.58
C LYS A 10 5.04 -1.63 5.54
N GLN A 11 3.93 -2.25 5.93
CA GLN A 11 3.12 -3.07 5.01
C GLN A 11 2.49 -2.23 3.90
N ASN A 12 1.96 -1.07 4.24
CA ASN A 12 1.36 -0.15 3.26
C ASN A 12 2.40 0.35 2.25
N ILE A 13 3.58 0.72 2.73
CA ILE A 13 4.67 1.18 1.85
C ILE A 13 5.21 0.03 0.98
N ARG A 14 5.23 -1.20 1.50
CA ARG A 14 5.59 -2.37 0.70
C ARG A 14 4.66 -2.54 -0.51
N VAL A 15 3.35 -2.45 -0.29
CA VAL A 15 2.39 -2.55 -1.40
C VAL A 15 2.60 -1.42 -2.40
N TRP A 16 2.84 -0.20 -1.95
CA TRP A 16 3.17 0.93 -2.82
C TRP A 16 4.44 0.67 -3.64
N PHE A 17 5.52 0.20 -2.99
CA PHE A 17 6.77 -0.16 -3.64
C PHE A 17 6.55 -1.23 -4.73
N ASP A 18 5.77 -2.27 -4.45
CA ASP A 18 5.49 -3.35 -5.40
C ASP A 18 4.70 -2.85 -6.63
N TYR A 19 3.76 -1.91 -6.45
CA TYR A 19 3.06 -1.27 -7.56
C TYR A 19 3.98 -0.36 -8.39
N LEU A 20 4.84 0.42 -7.73
CA LEU A 20 5.82 1.27 -8.40
C LEU A 20 6.81 0.44 -9.21
N LYS A 21 7.27 -0.67 -8.65
CA LYS A 21 8.16 -1.60 -9.35
C LYS A 21 7.54 -2.13 -10.64
N VAL A 22 6.27 -2.54 -10.60
CA VAL A 22 5.54 -2.99 -11.79
C VAL A 22 5.37 -1.84 -12.78
N ALA A 23 5.05 -0.62 -12.33
CA ALA A 23 4.95 0.55 -13.21
C ALA A 23 6.27 0.83 -13.96
N ILE A 24 7.42 0.69 -13.29
CA ILE A 24 8.75 0.83 -13.89
C ILE A 24 9.03 -0.30 -14.90
N GLU A 25 8.73 -1.55 -14.53
CA GLU A 25 8.94 -2.73 -15.39
C GLU A 25 8.10 -2.64 -16.67
N GLU A 26 6.89 -2.10 -16.58
CA GLU A 26 5.97 -1.92 -17.71
C GLU A 26 6.18 -0.61 -18.48
N LYS A 27 7.24 0.14 -18.14
CA LYS A 27 7.62 1.38 -18.82
C LYS A 27 6.54 2.47 -18.81
N TYR A 28 5.71 2.52 -17.76
CA TYR A 28 4.84 3.67 -17.54
C TYR A 28 5.67 4.95 -17.36
N GLN A 29 5.10 6.08 -17.76
CA GLN A 29 5.72 7.38 -17.52
C GLN A 29 5.67 7.70 -16.04
N ILE A 30 6.82 7.56 -15.37
CA ILE A 30 6.94 7.79 -13.92
C ILE A 30 7.19 9.27 -13.65
N ASN A 31 6.48 9.82 -12.68
CA ASN A 31 6.75 11.15 -12.14
C ASN A 31 8.09 11.13 -11.36
N LYS A 32 9.19 11.39 -12.07
CA LYS A 32 10.54 11.31 -11.52
C LYS A 32 10.78 12.31 -10.41
N GLU A 33 10.17 13.48 -10.46
CA GLU A 33 10.29 14.52 -9.46
C GLU A 33 9.68 14.04 -8.12
N TYR A 34 8.45 13.54 -8.17
CA TYR A 34 7.76 12.98 -7.00
C TYR A 34 8.55 11.83 -6.35
N TYR A 35 9.11 10.92 -7.15
CA TYR A 35 9.85 9.76 -6.68
C TYR A 35 11.36 9.97 -6.56
N ARG A 36 11.84 11.23 -6.61
CA ARG A 36 13.28 11.53 -6.54
C ARG A 36 13.97 10.89 -5.33
N ALA A 37 13.35 10.99 -4.16
CA ALA A 37 13.88 10.44 -2.91
C ALA A 37 13.79 8.90 -2.80
N TRP A 38 13.03 8.24 -3.68
CA TRP A 38 12.90 6.78 -3.68
C TRP A 38 14.03 6.07 -4.42
N HIS A 39 14.87 6.82 -5.13
CA HIS A 39 15.95 6.27 -5.97
C HIS A 39 15.44 5.17 -6.92
N LEU A 40 14.67 5.57 -7.95
CA LEU A 40 14.00 4.65 -8.89
C LEU A 40 14.88 3.49 -9.42
N PRO A 41 16.18 3.67 -9.71
CA PRO A 41 17.07 2.57 -10.07
C PRO A 41 17.18 1.49 -8.99
N GLN A 42 17.17 1.88 -7.70
CA GLN A 42 17.20 0.94 -6.58
C GLN A 42 15.85 0.23 -6.42
N VAL A 43 14.71 0.93 -6.59
CA VAL A 43 13.38 0.30 -6.61
C VAL A 43 13.32 -0.82 -7.63
N ARG A 44 13.90 -0.63 -8.80
CA ARG A 44 13.96 -1.66 -9.86
C ARG A 44 14.79 -2.86 -9.46
N LYS A 45 15.95 -2.65 -8.86
CA LYS A 45 16.96 -3.70 -8.59
C LYS A 45 16.75 -4.43 -7.27
N LEU A 46 16.38 -3.70 -6.21
CA LEU A 46 16.37 -4.22 -4.85
C LEU A 46 15.04 -4.94 -4.52
N LYS A 47 15.11 -5.81 -3.50
CA LYS A 47 13.93 -6.29 -2.78
C LYS A 47 13.46 -5.21 -1.81
N PHE A 48 12.17 -5.20 -1.47
CA PHE A 48 11.59 -4.19 -0.60
C PHE A 48 12.34 -4.04 0.73
N ASP A 49 12.71 -5.13 1.41
CA ASP A 49 13.33 -5.02 2.74
C ASP A 49 14.74 -4.40 2.67
N GLN A 50 15.49 -4.62 1.59
CA GLN A 50 16.78 -3.99 1.34
C GLN A 50 16.58 -2.48 1.09
N TRP A 51 15.67 -2.14 0.19
CA TRP A 51 15.34 -0.75 -0.10
C TRP A 51 14.80 -0.02 1.15
N TRP A 52 13.92 -0.67 1.94
CA TRP A 52 13.36 -0.11 3.16
C TRP A 52 14.40 0.22 4.21
N ALA A 53 15.44 -0.60 4.35
CA ALA A 53 16.52 -0.35 5.32
C ALA A 53 17.17 1.02 5.14
N GLU A 54 17.34 1.44 3.88
CA GLU A 54 17.97 2.73 3.51
C GLU A 54 16.98 3.90 3.48
N HIS A 55 15.70 3.63 3.17
CA HIS A 55 14.72 4.69 2.84
C HIS A 55 13.61 4.88 3.88
N LYS A 56 13.61 4.10 4.98
CA LYS A 56 12.55 4.17 6.01
C LYS A 56 12.34 5.57 6.59
N GLN A 57 13.39 6.39 6.66
CA GLN A 57 13.32 7.75 7.16
C GLN A 57 12.42 8.66 6.31
N LEU A 58 12.18 8.35 5.05
CA LEU A 58 11.24 9.09 4.19
C LEU A 58 9.79 9.04 4.71
N PHE A 59 9.46 8.03 5.52
CA PHE A 59 8.12 7.74 5.99
C PHE A 59 7.97 7.82 7.50
N VAL A 60 9.08 7.79 8.23
CA VAL A 60 9.11 7.79 9.69
C VAL A 60 9.68 9.13 10.14
N HIS A 61 8.88 10.16 10.01
CA HIS A 61 9.25 11.45 10.59
C HIS A 61 8.93 11.46 12.07
N LYS A 62 9.92 11.20 12.90
CA LYS A 62 9.95 11.71 14.27
C LYS A 62 10.55 13.12 14.20
N GLN A 63 9.78 14.10 13.75
CA GLN A 63 10.17 15.49 13.91
C GLN A 63 9.91 15.86 15.37
N PHE A 64 10.96 15.96 16.15
CA PHE A 64 10.88 16.60 17.45
C PHE A 64 10.89 18.11 17.21
N ILE A 65 9.79 18.78 17.53
CA ILE A 65 9.73 20.23 17.57
C ILE A 65 10.05 20.63 19.01
N ASN A 66 11.21 21.24 19.20
CA ASN A 66 11.55 21.83 20.49
C ASN A 66 10.77 23.15 20.64
N VAL A 67 9.88 23.19 21.60
CA VAL A 67 9.10 24.36 21.96
C VAL A 67 9.66 24.88 23.28
N ARG A 68 10.06 26.15 23.33
CA ARG A 68 10.49 26.83 24.55
C ARG A 68 9.30 27.57 25.13
N VAL A 69 8.98 27.31 26.37
CA VAL A 69 7.91 27.99 27.10
C VAL A 69 8.52 28.60 28.36
N LEU A 70 8.16 29.84 28.64
CA LEU A 70 8.59 30.49 29.88
C LEU A 70 7.87 29.82 31.04
N ASN A 71 8.61 29.47 32.10
CA ASN A 71 8.09 28.81 33.28
C ASN A 71 7.19 29.71 34.15
N GLU A 72 7.21 31.02 33.92
CA GLU A 72 6.41 32.02 34.62
C GLU A 72 4.97 32.17 34.07
N LEU A 73 4.68 31.54 32.95
CA LEU A 73 3.37 31.61 32.30
C LEU A 73 2.34 30.77 33.07
N SER A 74 1.09 31.25 33.09
CA SER A 74 -0.04 30.40 33.49
C SER A 74 -0.14 29.20 32.51
N LEU A 75 -0.71 28.07 32.97
CA LEU A 75 -0.93 26.90 32.13
C LEU A 75 -1.69 27.24 30.82
N SER A 76 -2.68 28.13 30.92
CA SER A 76 -3.45 28.62 29.76
C SER A 76 -2.59 29.36 28.75
N ASP A 77 -1.69 30.21 29.20
CA ASP A 77 -0.85 31.01 28.32
C ASP A 77 0.32 30.18 27.77
N ALA A 78 0.85 29.27 28.56
CA ALA A 78 1.82 28.27 28.09
C ALA A 78 1.24 27.42 26.94
N ILE A 79 -0.02 26.97 27.03
CA ILE A 79 -0.69 26.22 25.96
C ILE A 79 -0.88 27.10 24.70
N LYS A 80 -1.23 28.37 24.85
CA LYS A 80 -1.34 29.31 23.72
C LYS A 80 -0.01 29.51 23.04
N GLU A 81 1.05 29.69 23.80
CA GLU A 81 2.43 29.85 23.29
C GLU A 81 2.90 28.61 22.53
N VAL A 82 2.69 27.41 23.10
CA VAL A 82 2.99 26.15 22.41
C VAL A 82 2.24 26.06 21.08
N ARG A 83 0.94 26.37 21.08
CA ARG A 83 0.14 26.35 19.84
C ARG A 83 0.66 27.34 18.81
N SER A 84 1.01 28.56 19.20
CA SER A 84 1.52 29.60 18.28
C SER A 84 2.84 29.14 17.62
N GLN A 85 3.74 28.54 18.39
CA GLN A 85 5.02 28.04 17.88
C GLN A 85 4.88 26.78 17.00
N LEU A 86 3.77 26.05 17.13
CA LEU A 86 3.47 24.85 16.35
C LEU A 86 2.69 25.13 15.04
N ILE A 87 2.06 26.31 14.92
CA ILE A 87 1.35 26.71 13.70
C ILE A 87 2.33 26.68 12.52
N GLY A 88 1.98 26.00 11.45
CA GLY A 88 2.79 25.85 10.24
C GLY A 88 3.94 24.85 10.33
N LYS A 89 4.32 24.38 11.53
CA LYS A 89 5.36 23.36 11.71
C LYS A 89 4.81 21.94 11.80
N VAL A 90 3.60 21.79 12.33
CA VAL A 90 2.95 20.47 12.52
C VAL A 90 2.29 19.96 11.24
N ASP A 91 1.94 20.84 10.33
CA ASP A 91 1.25 20.49 9.08
C ASP A 91 2.16 20.04 7.93
N GLN A 92 3.46 19.92 8.14
CA GLN A 92 4.36 19.30 7.16
C GLN A 92 4.08 17.80 7.09
N LYS A 93 3.01 17.46 6.38
CA LYS A 93 2.74 16.06 6.01
C LYS A 93 3.90 15.54 5.20
N SER A 94 4.35 14.33 5.52
CA SER A 94 5.27 13.61 4.64
C SER A 94 4.77 13.70 3.20
N ASN A 95 5.62 14.06 2.25
CA ASN A 95 5.29 14.09 0.82
C ASN A 95 4.75 12.73 0.33
N PHE A 96 5.01 11.68 1.08
CA PHE A 96 4.60 10.32 0.81
C PHE A 96 3.52 9.88 1.79
N HIS A 97 2.28 10.27 1.56
CA HIS A 97 1.15 9.82 2.35
C HIS A 97 0.17 8.99 1.49
N ILE A 98 -0.45 8.01 2.13
CA ILE A 98 -1.48 7.21 1.47
C ILE A 98 -2.78 8.01 1.53
N SER A 99 -3.32 8.36 0.37
CA SER A 99 -4.44 9.30 0.22
C SER A 99 -5.79 8.79 0.76
N THR A 100 -5.88 7.51 1.15
CA THR A 100 -7.13 6.90 1.62
C THR A 100 -7.15 6.74 3.15
N LYS A 101 -8.22 7.26 3.79
CA LYS A 101 -8.43 7.12 5.25
C LYS A 101 -8.51 5.66 5.73
N LYS A 102 -8.94 4.72 4.87
CA LYS A 102 -9.07 3.29 5.17
C LYS A 102 -8.34 2.45 4.13
N PHE A 103 -7.02 2.51 4.14
CA PHE A 103 -6.22 1.70 3.22
C PHE A 103 -6.27 0.21 3.58
N ARG A 104 -6.84 -0.58 2.67
CA ARG A 104 -6.95 -2.04 2.81
C ARG A 104 -5.80 -2.71 2.06
N TYR A 105 -4.59 -2.67 2.63
CA TYR A 105 -3.38 -3.19 1.98
C TYR A 105 -3.52 -4.64 1.50
N VAL A 106 -4.24 -5.50 2.23
CA VAL A 106 -4.47 -6.90 1.84
C VAL A 106 -5.25 -7.00 0.53
N GLU A 107 -6.28 -6.18 0.38
CA GLU A 107 -7.12 -6.16 -0.82
C GLU A 107 -6.34 -5.62 -2.03
N VAL A 108 -5.58 -4.56 -1.83
CA VAL A 108 -4.76 -3.94 -2.89
C VAL A 108 -3.61 -4.86 -3.31
N ASP A 109 -2.99 -5.57 -2.37
CA ASP A 109 -1.97 -6.60 -2.66
C ASP A 109 -2.57 -7.76 -3.49
N ASP A 110 -3.81 -8.16 -3.19
CA ASP A 110 -4.50 -9.19 -3.97
C ASP A 110 -4.84 -8.74 -5.40
N TYR A 111 -5.15 -7.46 -5.61
CA TYR A 111 -5.33 -6.92 -6.97
C TYR A 111 -4.03 -7.06 -7.78
N LEU A 112 -2.88 -6.72 -7.18
CA LEU A 112 -1.59 -6.85 -7.83
C LEU A 112 -1.24 -8.30 -8.16
N LYS A 113 -1.57 -9.25 -7.25
CA LYS A 113 -1.39 -10.69 -7.51
C LYS A 113 -2.22 -11.17 -8.69
N CYS A 114 -3.51 -10.78 -8.75
CA CYS A 114 -4.37 -11.08 -9.90
C CYS A 114 -3.76 -10.57 -11.21
N TYR A 115 -3.25 -9.34 -11.18
CA TYR A 115 -2.64 -8.69 -12.33
C TYR A 115 -1.38 -9.43 -12.80
N LYS A 116 -0.46 -9.75 -11.89
CA LYS A 116 0.77 -10.50 -12.19
C LYS A 116 0.46 -11.88 -12.77
N LEU A 117 -0.53 -12.59 -12.24
CA LEU A 117 -0.96 -13.88 -12.78
C LEU A 117 -1.55 -13.74 -14.19
N ARG A 118 -2.32 -12.67 -14.44
CA ARG A 118 -2.84 -12.39 -15.79
C ARG A 118 -1.72 -12.10 -16.78
N LYS A 119 -0.67 -11.39 -16.37
CA LYS A 119 0.53 -11.13 -17.19
C LYS A 119 1.31 -12.39 -17.51
N GLN A 120 1.27 -13.40 -16.63
CA GLN A 120 1.83 -14.73 -16.89
C GLN A 120 1.01 -15.57 -17.86
N GLY A 121 -0.07 -15.02 -18.45
CA GLY A 121 -0.91 -15.69 -19.42
C GLY A 121 -2.08 -16.49 -18.85
N LEU A 122 -2.23 -16.56 -17.51
CA LEU A 122 -3.33 -17.31 -16.91
C LEU A 122 -4.70 -16.71 -17.31
N THR A 123 -5.67 -17.56 -17.55
CA THR A 123 -7.07 -17.19 -17.72
C THR A 123 -7.69 -16.68 -16.43
N TYR A 124 -8.78 -15.96 -16.48
CA TYR A 124 -9.48 -15.50 -15.26
C TYR A 124 -9.95 -16.66 -14.37
N ASN A 125 -10.30 -17.79 -14.98
CA ASN A 125 -10.68 -19.02 -14.25
C ASN A 125 -9.51 -19.58 -13.46
N GLU A 126 -8.36 -19.75 -14.09
CA GLU A 126 -7.14 -20.24 -13.44
C GLU A 126 -6.69 -19.32 -12.31
N ILE A 127 -6.79 -18.00 -12.52
CA ILE A 127 -6.50 -17.00 -11.49
C ILE A 127 -7.45 -17.17 -10.31
N ALA A 128 -8.76 -17.33 -10.56
CA ALA A 128 -9.75 -17.54 -9.52
C ALA A 128 -9.44 -18.78 -8.68
N ILE A 129 -9.14 -19.91 -9.33
CA ILE A 129 -8.78 -21.17 -8.66
C ILE A 129 -7.49 -21.00 -7.83
N LYS A 130 -6.45 -20.39 -8.40
CA LYS A 130 -5.15 -20.22 -7.73
C LYS A 130 -5.26 -19.33 -6.50
N ILE A 131 -6.05 -18.25 -6.58
CA ILE A 131 -6.27 -17.34 -5.46
C ILE A 131 -7.14 -18.02 -4.39
N ALA A 132 -8.21 -18.71 -4.76
CA ALA A 132 -9.05 -19.46 -3.82
C ALA A 132 -8.23 -20.51 -3.04
N ARG A 133 -7.33 -21.23 -3.71
CA ARG A 133 -6.40 -22.18 -3.06
C ARG A 133 -5.45 -21.48 -2.08
N SER A 134 -4.89 -20.33 -2.44
CA SER A 134 -4.00 -19.54 -1.58
C SER A 134 -4.69 -19.10 -0.28
N TYR A 135 -5.97 -18.77 -0.33
CA TYR A 135 -6.75 -18.44 0.88
C TYR A 135 -7.09 -19.66 1.73
N ARG A 136 -7.35 -20.81 1.11
CA ARG A 136 -7.59 -22.07 1.84
C ARG A 136 -6.37 -22.49 2.68
N THR A 137 -5.17 -22.34 2.15
CA THR A 137 -3.93 -22.70 2.86
C THR A 137 -3.58 -21.74 3.98
N LYS A 138 -3.93 -20.45 3.85
CA LYS A 138 -3.63 -19.41 4.86
C LYS A 138 -4.67 -19.28 5.95
N SER A 139 -5.90 -19.69 5.68
CA SER A 139 -7.01 -19.56 6.62
C SER A 139 -7.56 -20.94 6.96
N LYS A 140 -7.45 -21.32 8.24
CA LYS A 140 -8.20 -22.47 8.81
C LYS A 140 -9.72 -22.23 8.81
N SER A 141 -10.17 -21.04 8.37
CA SER A 141 -11.56 -20.62 8.41
C SER A 141 -12.18 -20.62 7.02
N LYS A 142 -13.05 -21.64 6.76
CA LYS A 142 -13.94 -21.70 5.58
C LYS A 142 -14.78 -20.42 5.38
N LYS A 143 -14.97 -19.64 6.45
CA LYS A 143 -15.76 -18.39 6.48
C LYS A 143 -15.11 -17.25 5.67
N LEU A 144 -13.77 -17.19 5.59
CA LEU A 144 -13.06 -16.15 4.87
C LEU A 144 -13.15 -16.34 3.35
N VAL A 145 -13.05 -17.59 2.88
CA VAL A 145 -13.19 -17.93 1.46
C VAL A 145 -14.60 -17.58 0.95
N ARG A 146 -15.65 -17.86 1.74
CA ARG A 146 -17.04 -17.47 1.42
C ARG A 146 -17.21 -15.97 1.32
N ARG A 147 -16.63 -15.18 2.24
CA ARG A 147 -16.70 -13.71 2.21
C ARG A 147 -15.98 -13.11 1.00
N THR A 148 -14.87 -13.69 0.58
CA THR A 148 -14.01 -13.10 -0.46
C THR A 148 -14.52 -13.44 -1.87
N PHE A 149 -15.14 -14.60 -2.07
CA PHE A 149 -15.55 -15.08 -3.40
C PHE A 149 -17.01 -15.51 -3.47
N GLY A 150 -17.77 -15.50 -2.37
CA GLY A 150 -19.17 -15.93 -2.34
C GLY A 150 -19.37 -17.44 -2.54
N VAL A 151 -18.30 -18.26 -2.59
CA VAL A 151 -18.34 -19.67 -2.98
C VAL A 151 -17.89 -20.60 -1.86
N GLY A 152 -18.68 -21.63 -1.59
CA GLY A 152 -18.41 -22.63 -0.55
C GLY A 152 -17.35 -23.68 -0.89
N ASN A 153 -17.13 -23.96 -2.19
CA ASN A 153 -16.19 -24.99 -2.69
C ASN A 153 -15.39 -24.45 -3.87
N ALA A 154 -14.12 -24.87 -4.00
CA ALA A 154 -13.24 -24.47 -5.11
C ALA A 154 -13.75 -24.93 -6.49
N GLU A 155 -14.57 -25.98 -6.53
CA GLU A 155 -15.17 -26.51 -7.78
C GLU A 155 -16.27 -25.59 -8.35
N LYS A 156 -16.92 -24.77 -7.51
CA LYS A 156 -17.90 -23.77 -7.95
C LYS A 156 -17.29 -22.41 -8.29
N ALA A 157 -15.96 -22.32 -8.43
CA ALA A 157 -15.24 -21.09 -8.82
C ALA A 157 -15.56 -20.64 -10.25
N PHE A 158 -16.35 -21.38 -11.01
CA PHE A 158 -16.82 -21.07 -12.36
C PHE A 158 -18.07 -20.18 -12.39
N ASP A 159 -18.53 -19.69 -11.25
CA ASP A 159 -19.64 -18.75 -11.19
C ASP A 159 -19.23 -17.41 -11.85
N ARG A 160 -20.12 -16.87 -12.70
CA ARG A 160 -19.94 -15.57 -13.37
C ARG A 160 -19.49 -14.47 -12.40
N ASN A 161 -20.02 -14.48 -11.18
CA ASN A 161 -19.68 -13.50 -10.15
C ASN A 161 -18.20 -13.56 -9.74
N VAL A 162 -17.60 -14.74 -9.70
CA VAL A 162 -16.18 -14.93 -9.38
C VAL A 162 -15.31 -14.40 -10.51
N LEU A 163 -15.67 -14.70 -11.76
CA LEU A 163 -14.96 -14.18 -12.93
C LEU A 163 -15.02 -12.65 -13.00
N HIS A 164 -16.19 -12.07 -12.79
CA HIS A 164 -16.36 -10.62 -12.72
C HIS A 164 -15.51 -10.00 -11.60
N SER A 165 -15.45 -10.65 -10.43
CA SER A 165 -14.62 -10.21 -9.31
C SER A 165 -13.13 -10.20 -9.68
N VAL A 166 -12.61 -11.27 -10.32
CA VAL A 166 -11.21 -11.35 -10.75
C VAL A 166 -10.91 -10.30 -11.83
N LYS A 167 -11.80 -10.16 -12.83
CA LYS A 167 -11.66 -9.14 -13.88
C LYS A 167 -11.58 -7.74 -13.30
N ARG A 168 -12.48 -7.41 -12.35
CA ARG A 168 -12.47 -6.13 -11.63
C ARG A 168 -11.16 -5.91 -10.87
N ARG A 169 -10.64 -6.93 -10.17
CA ARG A 169 -9.36 -6.84 -9.45
C ARG A 169 -8.19 -6.54 -10.37
N VAL A 170 -8.13 -7.20 -11.54
CA VAL A 170 -7.10 -6.94 -12.55
C VAL A 170 -7.21 -5.50 -13.06
N ASN A 171 -8.42 -5.01 -13.32
CA ASN A 171 -8.62 -3.63 -13.78
C ASN A 171 -8.26 -2.61 -12.71
N ASN A 172 -8.67 -2.84 -11.46
CA ASN A 172 -8.29 -1.99 -10.33
C ASN A 172 -6.77 -1.93 -10.17
N ALA A 173 -6.07 -3.07 -10.31
CA ALA A 173 -4.61 -3.08 -10.27
C ALA A 173 -4.00 -2.20 -11.38
N LYS A 174 -4.51 -2.27 -12.62
CA LYS A 174 -4.04 -1.41 -13.72
C LYS A 174 -4.21 0.07 -13.37
N THR A 175 -5.37 0.45 -12.86
CA THR A 175 -5.65 1.84 -12.46
C THR A 175 -4.71 2.29 -11.36
N ILE A 176 -4.47 1.45 -10.34
CA ILE A 176 -3.54 1.76 -9.26
C ILE A 176 -2.10 1.87 -9.77
N ILE A 177 -1.66 1.01 -10.71
CA ILE A 177 -0.34 1.10 -11.35
C ILE A 177 -0.17 2.46 -12.04
N MET A 178 -1.17 2.87 -12.84
CA MET A 178 -1.16 4.16 -13.53
C MET A 178 -1.13 5.35 -12.56
N ASN A 179 -1.95 5.30 -11.50
CA ASN A 179 -1.99 6.33 -10.46
C ASN A 179 -0.66 6.39 -9.71
N THR A 180 -0.08 5.21 -9.39
CA THR A 180 1.23 5.11 -8.75
C THR A 180 2.31 5.76 -9.60
N ALA A 181 2.34 5.51 -10.91
CA ALA A 181 3.29 6.15 -11.81
C ALA A 181 3.22 7.68 -11.73
N LYS A 182 2.03 8.24 -11.55
CA LYS A 182 1.80 9.69 -11.40
C LYS A 182 2.12 10.25 -9.99
N GLY A 183 2.47 9.41 -9.03
CA GLY A 183 2.68 9.80 -7.63
C GLY A 183 1.40 9.82 -6.78
N GLN A 184 0.31 9.24 -7.27
CA GLN A 184 -0.98 9.19 -6.60
C GLN A 184 -1.31 7.76 -6.18
N PHE A 185 -0.52 7.20 -5.25
CA PHE A 185 -0.73 5.82 -4.83
C PHE A 185 -2.15 5.62 -4.26
N THR A 186 -2.75 4.53 -4.70
CA THR A 186 -4.15 4.15 -4.60
C THR A 186 -5.10 5.03 -5.39
N GLY A 187 -5.10 6.33 -5.32
CA GLY A 187 -6.06 7.16 -6.03
C GLY A 187 -7.52 6.66 -5.99
N LYS A 188 -8.38 7.14 -6.88
CA LYS A 188 -9.69 6.52 -7.13
C LYS A 188 -9.53 5.37 -8.13
N TYR A 189 -9.99 4.18 -7.79
CA TYR A 189 -9.99 2.97 -8.62
C TYR A 189 -11.33 2.24 -8.58
#